data_0143bab8c8d6df09b9c90c0d792f6017
#
_entry.id   0143bab8c8d6df09b9c90c0d792f6017
#
_cell.length_a   1.000
_cell.length_b   1.000
_cell.length_c   1.000
_cell.angle_alpha   90.00
_cell.angle_beta   90.00
_cell.angle_gamma   90.00
#
_symmetry.space_group_name_H-M   'P 1'
#
loop_
_entity.id
_entity.type
_entity.pdbx_description
1 polymer ?
#
loop_
_entity_poly.entity_id
_entity_poly.type
_entity_poly.pdbx_seq_one_letter_code
_entity_poly.pdbx_strand_id
1 'polypeptide(L)'
;MRDDGYLFTRDDFVQMLARKWYPERTDRESGVIRDYLAAHHVEFDSFTFSKRVGRGIEPNPEHLEGVQRNTVFSSRKRIDILAGSGAHPTLIEVKERVTPASLGQILTYRSLFIEENPDADEPSLVVIGRDSDPDTL
;
A
#
# COMPACT_ATOMS: atom_id res chain seq x y z
N MET A 1 -8.58 -8.33 -8.16
CA MET A 1 -7.40 -8.62 -8.98
C MET A 1 -6.12 -8.26 -8.25
N ARG A 2 -5.25 -9.21 -8.07
CA ARG A 2 -4.08 -9.01 -7.19
C ARG A 2 -3.03 -8.05 -7.75
N ASP A 3 -2.92 -7.94 -9.06
CA ASP A 3 -1.96 -7.03 -9.69
C ASP A 3 -2.25 -5.58 -9.34
N ASP A 4 -3.53 -5.23 -9.28
CA ASP A 4 -3.99 -3.90 -8.95
C ASP A 4 -4.29 -3.72 -7.46
N GLY A 5 -4.08 -4.78 -6.68
CA GLY A 5 -4.39 -4.81 -5.26
C GLY A 5 -5.86 -5.14 -4.98
N TYR A 6 -6.30 -4.84 -3.77
CA TYR A 6 -7.65 -5.14 -3.28
C TYR A 6 -8.40 -3.84 -3.04
N LEU A 7 -9.32 -3.52 -3.95
CA LEU A 7 -10.04 -2.24 -3.94
C LEU A 7 -11.31 -2.28 -3.08
N PHE A 8 -11.46 -1.25 -2.23
CA PHE A 8 -12.69 -0.98 -1.49
C PHE A 8 -13.14 0.44 -1.83
N THR A 9 -14.36 0.59 -2.32
CA THR A 9 -14.99 1.89 -2.56
C THR A 9 -15.91 2.21 -1.38
N ARG A 10 -16.54 3.39 -1.38
CA ARG A 10 -17.42 3.81 -0.28
C ARG A 10 -18.51 2.78 0.03
N ASP A 11 -19.06 2.13 -0.97
CA ASP A 11 -20.08 1.11 -0.79
C ASP A 11 -19.59 -0.09 0.01
N ASP A 12 -18.27 -0.30 0.02
CA ASP A 12 -17.62 -1.43 0.69
C ASP A 12 -17.13 -1.07 2.11
N PHE A 13 -17.21 0.20 2.52
CA PHE A 13 -16.53 0.67 3.74
C PHE A 13 -17.06 0.01 5.01
N VAL A 14 -18.35 -0.28 5.09
CA VAL A 14 -18.90 -0.98 6.25
C VAL A 14 -18.22 -2.34 6.42
N GLN A 15 -18.11 -3.10 5.34
CA GLN A 15 -17.43 -4.41 5.35
C GLN A 15 -15.94 -4.27 5.60
N MET A 16 -15.31 -3.27 4.98
CA MET A 16 -13.89 -3.00 5.16
C MET A 16 -13.56 -2.73 6.64
N LEU A 17 -14.35 -1.89 7.29
CA LEU A 17 -14.15 -1.52 8.70
C LEU A 17 -14.41 -2.69 9.66
N ALA A 18 -15.22 -3.66 9.25
CA ALA A 18 -15.55 -4.82 10.07
C ALA A 18 -14.53 -5.96 9.98
N ARG A 19 -13.54 -5.86 9.09
CA ARG A 19 -12.56 -6.92 8.90
C ARG A 19 -11.62 -7.04 10.10
N LYS A 20 -11.23 -8.28 10.39
CA LYS A 20 -10.20 -8.57 11.41
C LYS A 20 -8.80 -8.54 10.80
N TRP A 21 -8.69 -8.89 9.52
CA TRP A 21 -7.42 -8.95 8.80
C TRP A 21 -7.53 -8.19 7.50
N TYR A 22 -6.43 -7.58 7.11
CA TYR A 22 -6.32 -6.90 5.82
C TYR A 22 -5.35 -7.65 4.91
N PRO A 23 -5.52 -7.55 3.57
CA PRO A 23 -4.74 -8.36 2.64
C PRO A 23 -3.23 -8.22 2.87
N GLU A 24 -2.56 -9.38 2.97
CA GLU A 24 -1.10 -9.49 3.09
C GLU A 24 -0.51 -8.79 4.32
N ARG A 25 -1.30 -8.59 5.39
CA ARG A 25 -0.85 -7.94 6.62
C ARG A 25 -0.89 -8.90 7.80
N THR A 26 0.03 -8.68 8.76
CA THR A 26 0.03 -9.41 10.02
C THR A 26 -1.16 -8.99 10.89
N ASP A 27 -1.41 -9.73 11.97
CA ASP A 27 -2.48 -9.37 12.91
C ASP A 27 -2.24 -8.00 13.54
N ARG A 28 -0.99 -7.69 13.90
CA ARG A 28 -0.62 -6.41 14.52
C ARG A 28 -0.77 -5.26 13.53
N GLU A 29 -0.30 -5.46 12.30
CA GLU A 29 -0.47 -4.47 11.24
C GLU A 29 -1.95 -4.25 10.93
N SER A 30 -2.75 -5.31 10.90
CA SER A 30 -4.20 -5.19 10.69
C SER A 30 -4.87 -4.37 11.80
N GLY A 31 -4.39 -4.50 13.04
CA GLY A 31 -4.86 -3.67 14.15
C GLY A 31 -4.54 -2.19 13.95
N VAL A 32 -3.33 -1.89 13.49
CA VAL A 32 -2.92 -0.51 13.17
C VAL A 32 -3.80 0.06 12.05
N ILE A 33 -4.05 -0.72 11.00
CA ILE A 33 -4.91 -0.32 9.88
C ILE A 33 -6.33 -0.04 10.38
N ARG A 34 -6.87 -0.93 11.20
CA ARG A 34 -8.23 -0.80 11.72
C ARG A 34 -8.42 0.50 12.49
N ASP A 35 -7.46 0.83 13.36
CA ASP A 35 -7.51 2.06 14.15
C ASP A 35 -7.42 3.29 13.24
N TYR A 36 -6.54 3.25 12.23
CA TYR A 36 -6.40 4.35 11.28
C TYR A 36 -7.68 4.55 10.46
N LEU A 37 -8.24 3.47 9.92
CA LEU A 37 -9.45 3.55 9.11
C LEU A 37 -10.65 4.04 9.93
N ALA A 38 -10.78 3.60 11.19
CA ALA A 38 -11.85 4.08 12.07
C ALA A 38 -11.79 5.60 12.25
N ALA A 39 -10.58 6.16 12.35
CA ALA A 39 -10.40 7.59 12.55
C ALA A 39 -10.45 8.41 11.26
N HIS A 40 -10.02 7.85 10.13
CA HIS A 40 -9.72 8.63 8.93
C HIS A 40 -10.46 8.21 7.66
N HIS A 41 -11.24 7.12 7.66
CA HIS A 41 -11.87 6.64 6.41
C HIS A 41 -12.75 7.68 5.73
N VAL A 42 -13.37 8.56 6.51
CA VAL A 42 -14.26 9.61 5.97
C VAL A 42 -13.57 10.61 5.06
N GLU A 43 -12.24 10.68 5.14
CA GLU A 43 -11.43 11.60 4.32
C GLU A 43 -11.22 11.08 2.89
N PHE A 44 -11.59 9.83 2.62
CA PHE A 44 -11.27 9.15 1.37
C PHE A 44 -12.48 8.55 0.68
N ASP A 45 -12.36 8.35 -0.63
CA ASP A 45 -13.39 7.72 -1.45
C ASP A 45 -13.12 6.24 -1.69
N SER A 46 -11.86 5.84 -1.59
CA SER A 46 -11.45 4.47 -1.87
C SER A 46 -10.15 4.11 -1.17
N PHE A 47 -9.97 2.81 -0.97
CA PHE A 47 -8.72 2.24 -0.46
C PHE A 47 -8.35 1.04 -1.32
N THR A 48 -7.11 0.97 -1.77
CA THR A 48 -6.58 -0.19 -2.47
C THR A 48 -5.44 -0.76 -1.62
N PHE A 49 -5.60 -2.00 -1.14
CA PHE A 49 -4.59 -2.66 -0.32
C PHE A 49 -3.63 -3.44 -1.20
N SER A 50 -2.35 -3.41 -0.84
CA SER A 50 -1.30 -4.21 -1.51
C SER A 50 -1.15 -3.88 -2.99
N LYS A 51 -1.08 -2.60 -3.31
CA LYS A 51 -0.87 -2.13 -4.68
C LYS A 51 0.57 -2.35 -5.11
N ARG A 52 0.78 -3.13 -6.17
CA ARG A 52 2.12 -3.36 -6.72
C ARG A 52 2.59 -2.18 -7.55
N VAL A 53 3.86 -1.84 -7.42
CA VAL A 53 4.55 -0.81 -8.20
C VAL A 53 5.96 -1.26 -8.55
N GLY A 54 6.53 -0.67 -9.59
CA GLY A 54 7.86 -1.02 -10.06
C GLY A 54 7.82 -2.21 -11.02
N ARG A 55 8.97 -2.52 -11.60
CA ARG A 55 9.06 -3.55 -12.63
C ARG A 55 9.21 -4.96 -12.09
N GLY A 56 9.68 -5.10 -10.86
CA GLY A 56 10.06 -6.38 -10.31
C GLY A 56 11.41 -6.84 -10.84
N ILE A 57 11.75 -8.08 -10.53
CA ILE A 57 12.99 -8.71 -10.99
C ILE A 57 12.73 -9.32 -12.37
N GLU A 58 13.68 -9.10 -13.29
CA GLU A 58 13.60 -9.71 -14.63
C GLU A 58 13.61 -11.23 -14.52
N PRO A 59 12.62 -11.92 -15.09
CA PRO A 59 12.54 -13.38 -14.96
C PRO A 59 13.57 -14.09 -15.82
N ASN A 60 13.98 -15.30 -15.40
CA ASN A 60 14.82 -16.16 -16.20
C ASN A 60 14.03 -16.66 -17.42
N PRO A 61 14.48 -16.36 -18.67
CA PRO A 61 13.73 -16.75 -19.86
C PRO A 61 13.65 -18.26 -20.06
N GLU A 62 14.47 -19.05 -19.36
CA GLU A 62 14.42 -20.51 -19.43
C GLU A 62 13.30 -21.12 -18.58
N HIS A 63 12.72 -20.35 -17.66
CA HIS A 63 11.61 -20.84 -16.83
C HIS A 63 10.31 -20.86 -17.62
N LEU A 64 9.36 -21.68 -17.16
CA LEU A 64 8.01 -21.70 -17.71
C LEU A 64 7.38 -20.31 -17.60
N GLU A 65 6.52 -19.97 -18.55
CA GLU A 65 5.87 -18.66 -18.60
C GLU A 65 5.14 -18.31 -17.31
N GLY A 66 4.45 -19.27 -16.68
CA GLY A 66 3.77 -19.05 -15.43
C GLY A 66 4.73 -18.71 -14.28
N VAL A 67 5.90 -19.36 -14.26
CA VAL A 67 6.96 -19.04 -13.26
C VAL A 67 7.52 -17.66 -13.50
N GLN A 68 7.73 -17.29 -14.76
CA GLN A 68 8.23 -15.95 -15.12
C GLN A 68 7.25 -14.86 -14.64
N ARG A 69 5.96 -15.01 -14.89
CA ARG A 69 4.94 -14.05 -14.45
C ARG A 69 4.92 -13.91 -12.93
N ASN A 70 5.00 -15.04 -12.22
CA ASN A 70 5.02 -15.02 -10.76
C ASN A 70 6.27 -14.34 -10.21
N THR A 71 7.42 -14.55 -10.84
CA THR A 71 8.68 -13.89 -10.45
C THR A 71 8.54 -12.37 -10.54
N VAL A 72 8.01 -11.87 -11.66
CA VAL A 72 7.78 -10.42 -11.84
C VAL A 72 6.82 -9.91 -10.78
N PHE A 73 5.65 -10.54 -10.64
CA PHE A 73 4.63 -10.09 -9.70
C PHE A 73 5.16 -10.06 -8.26
N SER A 74 5.74 -11.14 -7.78
CA SER A 74 6.13 -11.27 -6.37
C SER A 74 7.32 -10.40 -5.99
N SER A 75 8.15 -10.00 -6.97
CA SER A 75 9.31 -9.15 -6.74
C SER A 75 9.01 -7.65 -6.89
N ARG A 76 7.83 -7.27 -7.39
CA ARG A 76 7.44 -5.86 -7.45
C ARG A 76 7.26 -5.31 -6.04
N LYS A 77 7.56 -4.02 -5.87
CA LYS A 77 7.33 -3.33 -4.60
C LYS A 77 5.82 -3.25 -4.32
N ARG A 78 5.48 -3.12 -3.06
CA ARG A 78 4.08 -3.14 -2.64
C ARG A 78 3.78 -1.94 -1.77
N ILE A 79 2.89 -1.09 -2.24
CA ILE A 79 2.31 -0.03 -1.42
C ILE A 79 1.27 -0.70 -0.52
N ASP A 80 1.38 -0.52 0.79
CA ASP A 80 0.46 -1.18 1.71
C ASP A 80 -0.98 -0.75 1.49
N ILE A 81 -1.21 0.57 1.42
CA ILE A 81 -2.54 1.12 1.14
C ILE A 81 -2.40 2.33 0.22
N LEU A 82 -3.17 2.33 -0.86
CA LEU A 82 -3.34 3.48 -1.73
C LEU A 82 -4.75 4.03 -1.48
N ALA A 83 -4.85 5.19 -0.85
CA ALA A 83 -6.12 5.84 -0.58
C ALA A 83 -6.39 6.92 -1.62
N GLY A 84 -7.64 7.08 -2.02
CA GLY A 84 -8.04 8.09 -3.00
C GLY A 84 -9.04 9.07 -2.43
N SER A 85 -8.86 10.35 -2.74
CA SER A 85 -9.82 11.40 -2.45
C SER A 85 -9.97 12.27 -3.70
N GLY A 86 -11.05 12.05 -4.46
CA GLY A 86 -11.18 12.61 -5.80
C GLY A 86 -10.03 12.10 -6.66
N ALA A 87 -9.30 13.01 -7.31
CA ALA A 87 -8.14 12.66 -8.12
C ALA A 87 -6.84 12.60 -7.32
N HIS A 88 -6.88 12.89 -6.01
CA HIS A 88 -5.68 12.96 -5.18
C HIS A 88 -5.36 11.61 -4.51
N PRO A 89 -4.19 11.01 -4.79
CA PRO A 89 -3.78 9.77 -4.14
C PRO A 89 -3.02 10.04 -2.84
N THR A 90 -3.15 9.11 -1.89
CA THR A 90 -2.35 9.09 -0.67
C THR A 90 -1.75 7.69 -0.52
N LEU A 91 -0.42 7.62 -0.40
CA LEU A 91 0.29 6.38 -0.17
C LEU A 91 0.46 6.19 1.33
N ILE A 92 0.03 5.05 1.85
CA ILE A 92 0.09 4.75 3.28
C ILE A 92 0.95 3.51 3.50
N GLU A 93 2.02 3.67 4.27
CA GLU A 93 2.89 2.58 4.70
C GLU A 93 2.52 2.19 6.12
N VAL A 94 2.36 0.89 6.37
CA VAL A 94 1.93 0.35 7.65
C VAL A 94 3.09 -0.37 8.33
N LYS A 95 3.41 0.03 9.54
CA LYS A 95 4.46 -0.59 10.35
C LYS A 95 3.95 -0.78 11.78
N GLU A 96 4.49 -1.76 12.49
CA GLU A 96 4.25 -1.86 13.93
C GLU A 96 4.96 -0.73 14.65
N ARG A 97 6.15 -0.36 14.17
CA ARG A 97 6.95 0.74 14.67
C ARG A 97 7.47 1.58 13.51
N VAL A 98 7.22 2.88 13.57
CA VAL A 98 7.70 3.82 12.53
C VAL A 98 9.17 4.14 12.78
N THR A 99 9.99 3.96 11.77
CA THR A 99 11.45 4.15 11.83
C THR A 99 11.91 4.98 10.64
N PRO A 100 13.16 5.50 10.65
CA PRO A 100 13.71 6.17 9.47
C PRO A 100 13.68 5.32 8.21
N ALA A 101 13.84 3.99 8.35
CA ALA A 101 13.77 3.07 7.21
C ALA A 101 12.38 3.06 6.57
N SER A 102 11.32 3.17 7.37
CA SER A 102 9.94 3.24 6.84
C SER A 102 9.74 4.50 6.01
N LEU A 103 10.33 5.62 6.41
CA LEU A 103 10.26 6.87 5.65
C LEU A 103 10.98 6.75 4.31
N GLY A 104 12.18 6.14 4.31
CA GLY A 104 12.92 5.87 3.07
C GLY A 104 12.14 4.97 2.12
N GLN A 105 11.48 3.96 2.66
CA GLN A 105 10.69 3.02 1.90
C GLN A 105 9.51 3.71 1.19
N ILE A 106 8.76 4.56 1.89
CA ILE A 106 7.61 5.23 1.29
C ILE A 106 8.05 6.25 0.22
N LEU A 107 9.21 6.89 0.39
CA LEU A 107 9.76 7.78 -0.63
C LEU A 107 10.11 7.02 -1.91
N THR A 108 10.64 5.81 -1.78
CA THR A 108 10.90 4.94 -2.93
C THR A 108 9.61 4.59 -3.64
N TYR A 109 8.58 4.21 -2.90
CA TYR A 109 7.27 3.86 -3.47
C TYR A 109 6.63 5.06 -4.17
N ARG A 110 6.79 6.26 -3.60
CA ARG A 110 6.31 7.49 -4.21
C ARG A 110 6.92 7.69 -5.61
N SER A 111 8.22 7.52 -5.74
CA SER A 111 8.91 7.66 -7.02
C SER A 111 8.39 6.66 -8.05
N LEU A 112 8.21 5.40 -7.65
CA LEU A 112 7.69 4.36 -8.54
C LEU A 112 6.23 4.64 -8.94
N PHE A 113 5.42 5.09 -7.99
CA PHE A 113 4.01 5.42 -8.26
C PHE A 113 3.90 6.57 -9.27
N ILE A 114 4.68 7.63 -9.09
CA ILE A 114 4.67 8.78 -9.99
C ILE A 114 5.10 8.38 -11.40
N GLU A 115 6.11 7.53 -11.51
CA GLU A 115 6.58 7.04 -12.80
C GLU A 115 5.49 6.25 -13.54
N GLU A 116 4.73 5.41 -12.82
CA GLU A 116 3.68 4.58 -13.41
C GLU A 116 2.35 5.32 -13.60
N ASN A 117 2.17 6.46 -12.95
CA ASN A 117 0.94 7.24 -12.99
C ASN A 117 1.24 8.72 -13.25
N PRO A 118 1.80 9.06 -14.43
CA PRO A 118 2.28 10.41 -14.71
C PRO A 118 1.19 11.48 -14.74
N ASP A 119 -0.06 11.08 -14.96
CA ASP A 119 -1.20 11.99 -15.00
C ASP A 119 -1.89 12.18 -13.64
N ALA A 120 -1.48 11.41 -12.62
CA ALA A 120 -2.04 11.54 -11.30
C ALA A 120 -1.49 12.77 -10.58
N ASP A 121 -2.27 13.33 -9.64
CA ASP A 121 -1.79 14.38 -8.75
C ASP A 121 -0.61 13.85 -7.93
N GLU A 122 0.25 14.74 -7.48
CA GLU A 122 1.35 14.37 -6.60
C GLU A 122 0.79 13.75 -5.32
N PRO A 123 1.22 12.52 -4.96
CA PRO A 123 0.63 11.83 -3.83
C PRO A 123 1.05 12.41 -2.48
N SER A 124 0.13 12.38 -1.52
CA SER A 124 0.46 12.58 -0.12
C SER A 124 1.05 11.28 0.42
N LEU A 125 1.91 11.39 1.43
CA LEU A 125 2.58 10.24 2.05
C LEU A 125 2.23 10.17 3.52
N VAL A 126 1.85 8.98 3.99
CA VAL A 126 1.51 8.73 5.39
C VAL A 126 2.19 7.44 5.84
N VAL A 127 2.84 7.47 6.97
CA VAL A 127 3.35 6.26 7.62
C VAL A 127 2.59 6.11 8.92
N ILE A 128 1.97 4.96 9.13
CA ILE A 128 1.19 4.68 10.34
C ILE A 128 1.81 3.53 11.13
N GLY A 129 1.71 3.67 12.46
CA GLY A 129 2.22 2.65 13.37
C GLY A 129 1.69 2.91 14.77
N ARG A 130 1.88 1.93 15.67
CA ARG A 130 1.51 2.10 17.09
C ARG A 130 2.50 2.97 17.83
N ASP A 131 3.72 2.98 17.34
CA ASP A 131 4.88 3.50 18.06
C ASP A 131 5.87 4.05 17.03
N SER A 132 6.72 4.96 17.44
CA SER A 132 7.73 5.53 16.56
C SER A 132 9.07 5.64 17.28
N ASP A 133 10.15 5.50 16.50
CA ASP A 133 11.49 5.79 16.96
C ASP A 133 11.58 7.29 17.25
N PRO A 134 12.08 7.70 18.44
CA PRO A 134 12.17 9.12 18.79
C PRO A 134 12.91 9.98 17.77
N ASP A 135 13.87 9.41 17.06
CA ASP A 135 14.65 10.14 16.07
C ASP A 135 13.93 10.29 14.72
N THR A 136 12.76 9.68 14.57
CA THR A 136 12.00 9.73 13.33
C THR A 136 11.12 10.97 13.21
N LEU A 137 10.71 11.52 14.32
CA LEU A 137 9.75 12.65 14.38
C LEU A 137 10.45 14.01 14.42
#